data_a64d147caef74c4b44b744efc3042591
#
_entry.id   a64d147caef74c4b44b744efc3042591
#
_cell.length_a   1.000
_cell.length_b   1.000
_cell.length_c   1.000
_cell.angle_alpha   90.00
_cell.angle_beta   90.00
_cell.angle_gamma   90.00
#
_symmetry.space_group_name_H-M   'P 1'
#
loop_
_entity.id
_entity.type
_entity.pdbx_description
1 polymer ?
#
loop_
_entity_poly.entity_id
_entity_poly.type
_entity_poly.pdbx_seq_one_letter_code
_entity_poly.pdbx_strand_id
1 'polypeptide(L)'
;MFWLVEDDKQLELFKNYAKGEAFVEIIPNNHFEHPTNNGVCAVYIRPLNSNKGFILTNDHSETLNVGIDAIKYVLNTLDKIYVRDKKEFLHYFILQKLFDITLTSPTYIPEKTVSHQYFYYKYPSKEDVNRIVPIVKHYEYCENIFNDLKNRINEPINDFYNTKATVVFNAVEQSGIRINRDEFKSHFYDERSEYVYTQYNFKTLTTRPANKFNGINYAALNKDNGCRKSFIPRNDKFIELDIGAYHPTLLGLLVGYNFGEEDIHKAFAKMYGVDYQKSKELTFKQLYGGVFEQFKDLEFFQRVQIYVDDLWLRFNKEGYIECPVSKHVFRKDKLEDMKPQKLLNYVLQNLETAMNVRILWDIFKS
;
A
#
# COMPACT_ATOMS: atom_id res chain seq x y z
N MET A 1 26.24 -8.04 20.31
CA MET A 1 26.08 -9.51 20.41
C MET A 1 24.66 -9.81 19.95
N PHE A 2 24.47 -10.56 18.89
CA PHE A 2 23.15 -10.96 18.42
C PHE A 2 22.77 -12.34 18.99
N TRP A 3 21.48 -12.62 19.05
CA TRP A 3 20.98 -13.88 19.57
C TRP A 3 20.30 -14.65 18.45
N LEU A 4 20.92 -15.76 18.09
CA LEU A 4 20.37 -16.74 17.14
C LEU A 4 19.56 -17.78 17.92
N VAL A 5 18.38 -18.10 17.40
CA VAL A 5 17.52 -19.18 17.89
C VAL A 5 17.31 -20.15 16.74
N GLU A 6 18.03 -21.25 16.76
CA GLU A 6 18.08 -22.24 15.68
C GLU A 6 17.80 -23.68 16.16
N ASP A 7 17.70 -23.89 17.48
CA ASP A 7 17.39 -25.18 18.08
C ASP A 7 16.37 -25.06 19.22
N ASP A 8 15.85 -26.21 19.66
CA ASP A 8 14.82 -26.29 20.73
C ASP A 8 15.31 -25.73 22.07
N LYS A 9 16.58 -25.91 22.40
CA LYS A 9 17.15 -25.43 23.66
C LYS A 9 17.21 -23.90 23.68
N GLN A 10 17.65 -23.31 22.61
CA GLN A 10 17.67 -21.84 22.44
C GLN A 10 16.25 -21.29 22.39
N LEU A 11 15.32 -22.00 21.73
CA LEU A 11 13.91 -21.63 21.68
C LEU A 11 13.27 -21.60 23.08
N GLU A 12 13.51 -22.59 23.91
CA GLU A 12 13.01 -22.61 25.30
C GLU A 12 13.59 -21.46 26.13
N LEU A 13 14.86 -21.13 25.98
CA LEU A 13 15.44 -19.95 26.61
C LEU A 13 14.80 -18.65 26.09
N PHE A 14 14.58 -18.55 24.79
CA PHE A 14 13.99 -17.37 24.18
C PHE A 14 12.54 -17.13 24.62
N LYS A 15 11.74 -18.17 24.85
CA LYS A 15 10.35 -18.05 25.35
C LYS A 15 10.24 -17.26 26.65
N ASN A 16 11.30 -17.20 27.46
CA ASN A 16 11.34 -16.37 28.66
C ASN A 16 11.43 -14.86 28.34
N TYR A 17 11.96 -14.49 27.18
CA TYR A 17 12.08 -13.11 26.69
C TYR A 17 10.92 -12.70 25.78
N ALA A 18 10.31 -13.65 25.07
CA ALA A 18 9.21 -13.43 24.12
C ALA A 18 7.88 -13.24 24.85
N LYS A 19 7.79 -12.20 25.67
CA LYS A 19 6.60 -11.83 26.44
C LYS A 19 6.31 -10.34 26.27
N GLY A 20 5.03 -9.98 26.29
CA GLY A 20 4.63 -8.58 26.14
C GLY A 20 4.66 -8.10 24.69
N GLU A 21 5.13 -6.90 24.48
CA GLU A 21 5.15 -6.23 23.19
C GLU A 21 6.50 -6.40 22.49
N ALA A 22 6.48 -6.60 21.16
CA ALA A 22 7.70 -6.74 20.38
C ALA A 22 7.59 -6.07 19.01
N PHE A 23 8.71 -5.57 18.49
CA PHE A 23 8.87 -5.30 17.08
C PHE A 23 9.29 -6.57 16.34
N VAL A 24 8.69 -6.83 15.19
CA VAL A 24 8.95 -8.04 14.39
C VAL A 24 9.18 -7.66 12.93
N GLU A 25 10.21 -8.24 12.34
CA GLU A 25 10.48 -8.14 10.90
C GLU A 25 10.62 -9.54 10.29
N ILE A 26 9.95 -9.76 9.14
CA ILE A 26 10.06 -11.01 8.38
C ILE A 26 11.19 -10.89 7.37
N ILE A 27 11.98 -11.92 7.25
CA ILE A 27 12.98 -12.10 6.22
C ILE A 27 12.46 -13.19 5.28
N PRO A 28 11.90 -12.85 4.10
CA PRO A 28 11.45 -13.84 3.13
C PRO A 28 12.65 -14.54 2.48
N ASN A 29 12.44 -15.68 1.84
CA ASN A 29 13.50 -16.37 1.09
C ASN A 29 14.04 -15.46 -0.03
N ASN A 30 13.13 -14.73 -0.69
CA ASN A 30 13.48 -13.80 -1.77
C ASN A 30 12.62 -12.51 -1.66
N HIS A 31 13.26 -11.35 -1.58
CA HIS A 31 12.57 -10.06 -1.53
C HIS A 31 11.89 -9.65 -2.86
N PHE A 32 12.24 -10.29 -3.97
CA PHE A 32 11.68 -9.97 -5.30
C PHE A 32 10.56 -10.92 -5.73
N GLU A 33 10.32 -11.98 -4.95
CA GLU A 33 9.20 -12.86 -5.18
C GLU A 33 7.94 -12.35 -4.50
N HIS A 34 6.79 -12.61 -5.14
CA HIS A 34 5.51 -12.32 -4.49
C HIS A 34 5.33 -13.22 -3.27
N PRO A 35 4.87 -12.70 -2.12
CA PRO A 35 4.77 -13.48 -0.88
C PRO A 35 3.97 -14.78 -1.00
N THR A 36 2.96 -14.84 -1.89
CA THR A 36 2.16 -16.04 -2.15
C THR A 36 3.00 -17.21 -2.67
N ASN A 37 4.10 -16.92 -3.38
CA ASN A 37 5.00 -17.92 -3.95
C ASN A 37 6.35 -18.01 -3.22
N ASN A 38 6.44 -17.39 -2.05
CA ASN A 38 7.68 -17.20 -1.33
C ASN A 38 7.60 -17.78 0.08
N GLY A 39 8.70 -18.28 0.59
CA GLY A 39 8.82 -18.79 1.96
C GLY A 39 9.38 -17.75 2.93
N VAL A 40 9.40 -18.10 4.21
CA VAL A 40 10.06 -17.34 5.26
C VAL A 40 11.42 -17.96 5.53
N CYS A 41 12.47 -17.17 5.35
CA CYS A 41 13.84 -17.57 5.70
C CYS A 41 14.06 -17.50 7.21
N ALA A 42 13.75 -16.34 7.79
CA ALA A 42 13.89 -16.08 9.22
C ALA A 42 12.92 -15.01 9.70
N VAL A 43 12.77 -14.88 11.01
CA VAL A 43 12.01 -13.82 11.66
C VAL A 43 12.87 -13.17 12.73
N TYR A 44 13.02 -11.85 12.65
CA TYR A 44 13.63 -11.05 13.69
C TYR A 44 12.57 -10.59 14.68
N ILE A 45 12.87 -10.74 15.98
CA ILE A 45 11.99 -10.32 17.08
C ILE A 45 12.80 -9.47 18.05
N ARG A 46 12.30 -8.25 18.30
CA ARG A 46 12.85 -7.33 19.30
C ARG A 46 11.81 -7.08 20.38
N PRO A 47 11.85 -7.84 21.50
CA PRO A 47 11.00 -7.55 22.66
C PRO A 47 11.28 -6.14 23.18
N LEU A 48 10.24 -5.35 23.46
CA LEU A 48 10.43 -3.95 23.88
C LEU A 48 10.99 -3.82 25.31
N ASN A 49 10.85 -4.87 26.11
CA ASN A 49 11.44 -4.98 27.44
C ASN A 49 12.90 -5.49 27.42
N SER A 50 13.48 -5.71 26.24
CA SER A 50 14.85 -6.21 26.08
C SER A 50 15.71 -5.20 25.30
N ASN A 51 16.98 -5.14 25.62
CA ASN A 51 17.97 -4.37 24.85
C ASN A 51 18.60 -5.20 23.72
N LYS A 52 18.08 -6.39 23.42
CA LYS A 52 18.62 -7.32 22.42
C LYS A 52 17.52 -7.79 21.48
N GLY A 53 17.87 -7.92 20.21
CA GLY A 53 17.07 -8.59 19.20
C GLY A 53 17.43 -10.07 19.08
N PHE A 54 16.50 -10.84 18.55
CA PHE A 54 16.63 -12.28 18.32
C PHE A 54 16.28 -12.59 16.86
N ILE A 55 17.00 -13.53 16.25
CA ILE A 55 16.61 -14.10 14.96
C ILE A 55 16.23 -15.57 15.17
N LEU A 56 15.04 -15.92 14.72
CA LEU A 56 14.52 -17.29 14.64
C LEU A 56 14.57 -17.72 13.18
N THR A 57 15.26 -18.81 12.89
CA THR A 57 15.46 -19.27 11.51
C THR A 57 14.49 -20.39 11.15
N ASN A 58 13.99 -20.37 9.92
CA ASN A 58 13.08 -21.38 9.38
C ASN A 58 13.68 -22.12 8.19
N ASP A 59 14.33 -21.40 7.27
CA ASP A 59 14.88 -21.97 6.04
C ASP A 59 16.15 -21.20 5.64
N HIS A 60 17.16 -21.28 6.51
CA HIS A 60 18.45 -20.63 6.31
C HIS A 60 19.57 -21.66 6.21
N SER A 61 20.49 -21.50 5.26
CA SER A 61 21.50 -22.49 4.92
C SER A 61 22.61 -22.67 5.96
N GLU A 62 22.86 -21.66 6.81
CA GLU A 62 23.93 -21.68 7.81
C GLU A 62 23.45 -22.17 9.20
N THR A 63 22.15 -22.50 9.37
CA THR A 63 21.56 -22.72 10.69
C THR A 63 20.78 -24.05 10.76
N LEU A 64 20.50 -24.53 11.97
CA LEU A 64 19.70 -25.75 12.20
C LEU A 64 18.21 -25.55 11.93
N ASN A 65 17.72 -24.31 12.03
CA ASN A 65 16.34 -23.93 11.80
C ASN A 65 15.31 -24.49 12.80
N VAL A 66 14.67 -23.62 13.59
CA VAL A 66 13.60 -24.02 14.54
C VAL A 66 12.28 -24.36 13.83
N GLY A 67 12.11 -23.90 12.60
CA GLY A 67 10.92 -24.16 11.78
C GLY A 67 9.77 -23.17 12.00
N ILE A 68 8.89 -23.14 11.01
CA ILE A 68 7.80 -22.15 10.91
C ILE A 68 6.78 -22.28 12.05
N ASP A 69 6.50 -23.49 12.52
CA ASP A 69 5.48 -23.71 13.56
C ASP A 69 5.97 -23.23 14.93
N ALA A 70 7.27 -23.37 15.23
CA ALA A 70 7.89 -22.80 16.42
C ALA A 70 7.82 -21.26 16.39
N ILE A 71 8.11 -20.66 15.24
CA ILE A 71 7.99 -19.21 15.03
C ILE A 71 6.54 -18.76 15.22
N LYS A 72 5.55 -19.43 14.60
CA LYS A 72 4.12 -19.13 14.79
C LYS A 72 3.71 -19.20 16.25
N TYR A 73 4.16 -20.24 16.96
CA TYR A 73 3.87 -20.37 18.38
C TYR A 73 4.37 -19.15 19.15
N VAL A 74 5.63 -18.75 18.96
CA VAL A 74 6.21 -17.57 19.62
C VAL A 74 5.44 -16.31 19.30
N LEU A 75 5.13 -16.06 18.03
CA LEU A 75 4.39 -14.86 17.61
C LEU A 75 3.01 -14.79 18.27
N ASN A 76 2.33 -15.92 18.45
CA ASN A 76 1.03 -15.98 19.12
C ASN A 76 1.09 -15.72 20.64
N THR A 77 2.26 -15.91 21.27
CA THR A 77 2.43 -15.63 22.70
C THR A 77 2.68 -14.16 23.02
N LEU A 78 3.01 -13.34 22.02
CA LEU A 78 3.21 -11.90 22.18
C LEU A 78 1.87 -11.18 22.38
N ASP A 79 1.86 -10.19 23.27
CA ASP A 79 0.67 -9.41 23.57
C ASP A 79 0.34 -8.41 22.46
N LYS A 80 1.39 -7.83 21.83
CA LYS A 80 1.28 -6.87 20.75
C LYS A 80 2.50 -6.91 19.84
N ILE A 81 2.28 -6.85 18.56
CA ILE A 81 3.32 -6.94 17.55
C ILE A 81 3.33 -5.66 16.70
N TYR A 82 4.49 -5.02 16.68
CA TYR A 82 4.77 -3.88 15.82
C TYR A 82 5.58 -4.32 14.61
N VAL A 83 5.20 -3.88 13.44
CA VAL A 83 5.86 -4.23 12.18
C VAL A 83 6.06 -3.00 11.31
N ARG A 84 6.99 -3.09 10.37
CA ARG A 84 7.22 -2.08 9.34
C ARG A 84 6.20 -2.13 8.20
N ASP A 85 5.73 -3.30 7.84
CA ASP A 85 4.75 -3.52 6.76
C ASP A 85 3.76 -4.61 7.16
N LYS A 86 2.63 -4.18 7.76
CA LYS A 86 1.56 -5.11 8.17
C LYS A 86 0.95 -5.83 6.99
N LYS A 87 0.80 -5.15 5.86
CA LYS A 87 0.22 -5.75 4.66
C LYS A 87 1.07 -6.92 4.16
N GLU A 88 2.39 -6.75 4.11
CA GLU A 88 3.33 -7.81 3.74
C GLU A 88 3.36 -8.92 4.78
N PHE A 89 3.37 -8.56 6.07
CA PHE A 89 3.36 -9.52 7.18
C PHE A 89 2.17 -10.48 7.12
N LEU A 90 0.98 -9.97 6.78
CA LEU A 90 -0.26 -10.76 6.69
C LEU A 90 -0.26 -11.82 5.56
N HIS A 91 0.67 -11.76 4.62
CA HIS A 91 0.86 -12.83 3.64
C HIS A 91 1.46 -14.10 4.27
N TYR A 92 2.27 -13.93 5.33
CA TYR A 92 2.97 -15.04 5.98
C TYR A 92 2.31 -15.49 7.27
N PHE A 93 1.79 -14.55 8.07
CA PHE A 93 1.21 -14.83 9.39
C PHE A 93 -0.07 -14.03 9.62
N ILE A 94 -1.16 -14.74 9.95
CA ILE A 94 -2.44 -14.12 10.31
C ILE A 94 -2.46 -13.96 11.83
N LEU A 95 -2.29 -12.74 12.31
CA LEU A 95 -2.26 -12.40 13.72
C LEU A 95 -3.20 -11.21 14.02
N GLN A 96 -3.86 -11.24 15.19
CA GLN A 96 -4.86 -10.23 15.54
C GLN A 96 -4.25 -8.92 16.07
N LYS A 97 -3.19 -9.01 16.88
CA LYS A 97 -2.59 -7.85 17.57
C LYS A 97 -1.39 -7.28 16.83
N LEU A 98 -1.60 -6.93 15.56
CA LEU A 98 -0.56 -6.52 14.61
C LEU A 98 -0.73 -5.05 14.23
N PHE A 99 0.33 -4.24 14.37
CA PHE A 99 0.34 -2.80 14.12
C PHE A 99 1.50 -2.40 13.22
N ASP A 100 1.18 -1.71 12.11
CA ASP A 100 2.18 -1.10 11.23
C ASP A 100 2.57 0.27 11.77
N ILE A 101 3.79 0.40 12.27
CA ILE A 101 4.29 1.64 12.89
C ILE A 101 4.69 2.71 11.86
N THR A 102 4.62 2.42 10.58
CA THR A 102 4.79 3.42 9.53
C THR A 102 3.48 4.11 9.15
N LEU A 103 2.34 3.60 9.63
CA LEU A 103 1.00 4.13 9.39
C LEU A 103 0.48 4.89 10.62
N THR A 104 1.20 5.92 11.02
CA THR A 104 0.87 6.73 12.21
C THR A 104 -0.06 7.90 11.89
N SER A 105 -0.67 8.50 12.93
CA SER A 105 -1.56 9.66 12.85
C SER A 105 -0.96 10.80 13.70
N PRO A 106 -1.17 12.06 13.35
CA PRO A 106 -1.99 12.56 12.24
C PRO A 106 -1.30 12.52 10.87
N THR A 107 -0.03 12.17 10.81
CA THR A 107 0.78 12.29 9.60
C THR A 107 1.16 10.93 9.06
N TYR A 108 0.82 10.67 7.80
CA TYR A 108 1.32 9.54 7.05
C TYR A 108 2.39 10.01 6.06
N ILE A 109 3.61 9.53 6.23
CA ILE A 109 4.73 9.80 5.31
C ILE A 109 5.40 8.45 5.03
N PRO A 110 5.63 8.10 3.74
CA PRO A 110 6.38 6.91 3.41
C PRO A 110 7.80 6.97 4.01
N GLU A 111 8.14 5.96 4.79
CA GLU A 111 9.46 5.88 5.40
C GLU A 111 10.51 5.41 4.40
N LYS A 112 11.66 6.07 4.39
CA LYS A 112 12.85 5.54 3.73
C LYS A 112 13.52 4.58 4.70
N THR A 113 13.33 3.28 4.46
CA THR A 113 13.98 2.24 5.24
C THR A 113 15.31 1.82 4.60
N VAL A 114 16.15 1.10 5.35
CA VAL A 114 17.36 0.49 4.83
C VAL A 114 17.04 -0.36 3.60
N SER A 115 17.76 -0.16 2.52
CA SER A 115 17.47 -0.80 1.24
C SER A 115 17.97 -2.24 1.21
N HIS A 116 17.13 -3.16 0.73
CA HIS A 116 17.54 -4.51 0.39
C HIS A 116 18.52 -4.56 -0.79
N GLN A 117 18.68 -3.48 -1.56
CA GLN A 117 19.61 -3.41 -2.68
C GLN A 117 21.04 -3.78 -2.29
N TYR A 118 21.43 -3.54 -1.03
CA TYR A 118 22.75 -3.95 -0.54
C TYR A 118 22.99 -5.46 -0.71
N PHE A 119 22.02 -6.28 -0.40
CA PHE A 119 22.13 -7.74 -0.54
C PHE A 119 22.23 -8.16 -2.01
N TYR A 120 21.44 -7.56 -2.87
CA TYR A 120 21.48 -7.85 -4.30
C TYR A 120 22.75 -7.40 -4.99
N TYR A 121 23.30 -6.27 -4.57
CA TYR A 121 24.58 -5.80 -5.12
C TYR A 121 25.72 -6.75 -4.79
N LYS A 122 25.71 -7.31 -3.59
CA LYS A 122 26.76 -8.23 -3.10
C LYS A 122 26.49 -9.70 -3.42
N TYR A 123 25.22 -10.08 -3.50
CA TYR A 123 24.76 -11.45 -3.73
C TYR A 123 23.75 -11.45 -4.88
N PRO A 124 24.23 -11.43 -6.14
CA PRO A 124 23.40 -11.23 -7.33
C PRO A 124 22.51 -12.41 -7.71
N SER A 125 22.52 -13.52 -6.96
CA SER A 125 21.58 -14.62 -7.17
C SER A 125 20.14 -14.11 -7.02
N LYS A 126 19.28 -14.39 -7.99
CA LYS A 126 17.90 -13.95 -8.02
C LYS A 126 16.97 -14.83 -7.20
N GLU A 127 17.37 -16.08 -6.94
CA GLU A 127 16.54 -17.08 -6.26
C GLU A 127 17.05 -17.29 -4.83
N ASP A 128 16.13 -17.25 -3.88
CA ASP A 128 16.36 -17.56 -2.46
C ASP A 128 17.60 -16.91 -1.83
N VAL A 129 17.95 -15.70 -2.29
CA VAL A 129 19.17 -15.01 -1.90
C VAL A 129 19.31 -14.85 -0.38
N ASN A 130 18.21 -14.69 0.34
CA ASN A 130 18.25 -14.51 1.79
C ASN A 130 18.62 -15.78 2.55
N ARG A 131 18.44 -16.95 1.95
CA ARG A 131 18.85 -18.23 2.54
C ARG A 131 20.36 -18.39 2.62
N ILE A 132 21.12 -17.69 1.78
CA ILE A 132 22.58 -17.77 1.69
C ILE A 132 23.31 -16.51 2.19
N VAL A 133 22.59 -15.41 2.41
CA VAL A 133 23.16 -14.20 3.02
C VAL A 133 23.51 -14.52 4.47
N PRO A 134 24.74 -14.22 4.95
CA PRO A 134 25.12 -14.53 6.33
C PRO A 134 24.09 -14.02 7.34
N ILE A 135 23.67 -14.87 8.27
CA ILE A 135 22.58 -14.58 9.22
C ILE A 135 22.84 -13.31 10.05
N VAL A 136 24.10 -13.01 10.33
CA VAL A 136 24.49 -11.78 11.01
C VAL A 136 24.10 -10.52 10.23
N LYS A 137 24.10 -10.58 8.88
CA LYS A 137 23.70 -9.45 8.04
C LYS A 137 22.21 -9.21 8.09
N HIS A 138 21.42 -10.25 8.18
CA HIS A 138 19.99 -10.13 8.43
C HIS A 138 19.71 -9.50 9.80
N TYR A 139 20.44 -9.89 10.81
CA TYR A 139 20.32 -9.27 12.14
C TYR A 139 20.65 -7.77 12.08
N GLU A 140 21.82 -7.40 11.53
CA GLU A 140 22.24 -6.00 11.37
C GLU A 140 21.20 -5.17 10.62
N TYR A 141 20.66 -5.72 9.54
CA TYR A 141 19.60 -5.09 8.75
C TYR A 141 18.34 -4.82 9.56
N CYS A 142 17.84 -5.81 10.29
CA CYS A 142 16.63 -5.68 11.11
C CYS A 142 16.84 -4.74 12.31
N GLU A 143 18.03 -4.76 12.95
CA GLU A 143 18.37 -3.82 14.03
C GLU A 143 18.38 -2.37 13.51
N ASN A 144 18.88 -2.14 12.30
CA ASN A 144 18.86 -0.81 11.70
C ASN A 144 17.42 -0.35 11.45
N ILE A 145 16.57 -1.20 10.89
CA ILE A 145 15.13 -0.91 10.70
C ILE A 145 14.46 -0.57 12.04
N PHE A 146 14.69 -1.40 13.05
CA PHE A 146 14.13 -1.15 14.39
C PHE A 146 14.61 0.20 14.95
N ASN A 147 15.90 0.50 14.86
CA ASN A 147 16.45 1.76 15.36
C ASN A 147 15.90 2.99 14.63
N ASP A 148 15.65 2.89 13.34
CA ASP A 148 15.03 3.96 12.55
C ASP A 148 13.57 4.19 12.95
N LEU A 149 12.84 3.12 13.31
CA LEU A 149 11.40 3.18 13.51
C LEU A 149 10.94 3.14 14.97
N LYS A 150 11.80 2.78 15.93
CA LYS A 150 11.43 2.55 17.35
C LYS A 150 10.70 3.72 18.00
N ASN A 151 11.03 4.96 17.63
CA ASN A 151 10.40 6.16 18.20
C ASN A 151 8.92 6.27 17.79
N ARG A 152 8.53 5.65 16.69
CA ARG A 152 7.15 5.65 16.17
C ARG A 152 6.22 4.68 16.89
N ILE A 153 6.77 3.77 17.69
CA ILE A 153 5.97 2.78 18.45
C ILE A 153 4.98 3.48 19.40
N ASN A 154 5.33 4.67 19.90
CA ASN A 154 4.50 5.45 20.80
C ASN A 154 3.62 6.49 20.08
N GLU A 155 3.73 6.61 18.77
CA GLU A 155 2.89 7.53 18.00
C GLU A 155 1.47 6.94 17.81
N PRO A 156 0.43 7.79 17.78
CA PRO A 156 -0.90 7.32 17.46
C PRO A 156 -0.95 6.67 16.08
N ILE A 157 -1.58 5.51 15.99
CA ILE A 157 -1.71 4.75 14.74
C ILE A 157 -2.89 5.30 13.93
N ASN A 158 -2.72 5.43 12.62
CA ASN A 158 -3.83 5.71 11.72
C ASN A 158 -4.67 4.43 11.53
N ASP A 159 -5.80 4.36 12.22
CA ASP A 159 -6.65 3.17 12.23
C ASP A 159 -7.21 2.82 10.85
N PHE A 160 -7.55 3.81 10.01
CA PHE A 160 -8.05 3.56 8.67
C PHE A 160 -7.06 2.75 7.83
N TYR A 161 -5.78 3.14 7.83
CA TYR A 161 -4.75 2.43 7.09
C TYR A 161 -4.33 1.13 7.76
N ASN A 162 -4.17 1.13 9.07
CA ASN A 162 -3.76 -0.07 9.81
C ASN A 162 -4.78 -1.20 9.78
N THR A 163 -6.09 -0.85 9.80
CA THR A 163 -7.15 -1.85 9.90
C THR A 163 -7.78 -2.15 8.56
N LYS A 164 -8.18 -1.11 7.79
CA LYS A 164 -8.94 -1.33 6.54
C LYS A 164 -8.03 -1.48 5.33
N ALA A 165 -7.19 -0.47 5.05
CA ALA A 165 -6.41 -0.46 3.83
C ALA A 165 -5.42 -1.64 3.76
N THR A 166 -4.69 -1.93 4.84
CA THR A 166 -3.75 -3.07 4.87
C THR A 166 -4.44 -4.40 4.61
N VAL A 167 -5.60 -4.64 5.22
CA VAL A 167 -6.34 -5.90 5.06
C VAL A 167 -6.92 -6.03 3.66
N VAL A 168 -7.55 -4.96 3.15
CA VAL A 168 -8.13 -4.95 1.79
C VAL A 168 -7.04 -5.19 0.74
N PHE A 169 -5.94 -4.45 0.77
CA PHE A 169 -4.86 -4.64 -0.19
C PHE A 169 -4.19 -6.01 -0.06
N ASN A 170 -4.01 -6.51 1.17
CA ASN A 170 -3.50 -7.87 1.37
C ASN A 170 -4.43 -8.92 0.74
N ALA A 171 -5.74 -8.81 0.93
CA ALA A 171 -6.71 -9.73 0.33
C ALA A 171 -6.69 -9.68 -1.21
N VAL A 172 -6.62 -8.47 -1.80
CA VAL A 172 -6.50 -8.29 -3.25
C VAL A 172 -5.21 -8.92 -3.78
N GLU A 173 -4.09 -8.71 -3.09
CA GLU A 173 -2.79 -9.30 -3.48
C GLU A 173 -2.79 -10.83 -3.41
N GLN A 174 -3.43 -11.41 -2.39
CA GLN A 174 -3.53 -12.86 -2.24
C GLN A 174 -4.47 -13.52 -3.25
N SER A 175 -5.47 -12.79 -3.75
CA SER A 175 -6.46 -13.35 -4.66
C SER A 175 -5.86 -13.73 -6.01
N GLY A 176 -4.94 -12.96 -6.55
CA GLY A 176 -4.40 -13.14 -7.89
C GLY A 176 -5.47 -13.05 -9.01
N ILE A 177 -5.03 -13.04 -10.24
CA ILE A 177 -5.91 -13.11 -11.41
C ILE A 177 -5.55 -14.33 -12.23
N ARG A 178 -6.57 -15.11 -12.62
CA ARG A 178 -6.40 -16.29 -13.48
C ARG A 178 -6.01 -15.86 -14.89
N ILE A 179 -5.13 -16.64 -15.53
CA ILE A 179 -4.66 -16.33 -16.87
C ILE A 179 -4.95 -17.46 -17.87
N ASN A 180 -5.15 -17.06 -19.13
CA ASN A 180 -4.96 -17.92 -20.28
C ASN A 180 -3.44 -17.95 -20.57
N ARG A 181 -2.79 -19.11 -20.38
CA ARG A 181 -1.34 -19.21 -20.44
C ARG A 181 -0.77 -18.86 -21.82
N ASP A 182 -1.41 -19.28 -22.88
CA ASP A 182 -0.91 -19.05 -24.25
C ASP A 182 -0.99 -17.57 -24.62
N GLU A 183 -2.12 -16.93 -24.33
CA GLU A 183 -2.30 -15.49 -24.50
C GLU A 183 -1.34 -14.68 -23.61
N PHE A 184 -1.19 -15.11 -22.35
CA PHE A 184 -0.30 -14.45 -21.40
C PHE A 184 1.14 -14.51 -21.84
N LYS A 185 1.63 -15.68 -22.24
CA LYS A 185 2.99 -15.88 -22.77
C LYS A 185 3.25 -15.02 -24.00
N SER A 186 2.27 -14.88 -24.88
CA SER A 186 2.43 -14.09 -26.12
C SER A 186 2.59 -12.58 -25.86
N HIS A 187 1.98 -12.06 -24.80
CA HIS A 187 2.00 -10.62 -24.46
C HIS A 187 3.03 -10.23 -23.40
N PHE A 188 3.31 -11.12 -22.43
CA PHE A 188 4.16 -10.82 -21.27
C PHE A 188 5.49 -11.61 -21.25
N TYR A 189 5.70 -12.52 -22.19
CA TYR A 189 6.93 -13.35 -22.34
C TYR A 189 7.28 -14.13 -21.06
N ASP A 190 6.27 -14.57 -20.31
CA ASP A 190 6.39 -15.20 -19.01
C ASP A 190 5.61 -16.53 -18.99
N GLU A 191 6.21 -17.58 -18.39
CA GLU A 191 5.62 -18.92 -18.24
C GLU A 191 5.10 -19.12 -16.81
N ARG A 192 4.33 -18.19 -16.31
CA ARG A 192 3.78 -18.27 -14.95
C ARG A 192 2.74 -19.39 -14.79
N SER A 193 2.42 -19.64 -13.53
CA SER A 193 1.38 -20.58 -13.12
C SER A 193 -0.01 -20.15 -13.63
N GLU A 194 -1.06 -20.84 -13.19
CA GLU A 194 -2.45 -20.53 -13.56
C GLU A 194 -2.89 -19.12 -13.10
N TYR A 195 -2.24 -18.56 -12.09
CA TYR A 195 -2.54 -17.25 -11.50
C TYR A 195 -1.33 -16.33 -11.54
N VAL A 196 -1.58 -15.06 -11.79
CA VAL A 196 -0.61 -14.00 -11.63
C VAL A 196 -0.99 -13.12 -10.43
N TYR A 197 0.02 -12.74 -9.67
CA TYR A 197 -0.11 -11.94 -8.47
C TYR A 197 0.62 -10.62 -8.65
N THR A 198 0.10 -9.56 -8.04
CA THR A 198 0.77 -8.26 -7.99
C THR A 198 0.72 -7.72 -6.57
N GLN A 199 1.70 -6.90 -6.22
CA GLN A 199 1.71 -6.18 -4.96
C GLN A 199 1.47 -4.70 -5.20
N TYR A 200 0.77 -4.07 -4.26
CA TYR A 200 0.46 -2.64 -4.30
C TYR A 200 1.18 -1.91 -3.16
N ASN A 201 1.89 -0.85 -3.51
CA ASN A 201 2.38 0.12 -2.55
C ASN A 201 1.39 1.28 -2.46
N PHE A 202 0.63 1.36 -1.37
CA PHE A 202 -0.24 2.50 -1.07
C PHE A 202 0.43 3.52 -0.12
N LYS A 203 1.67 3.24 0.34
CA LYS A 203 2.50 4.18 1.10
C LYS A 203 3.15 5.19 0.15
N THR A 204 2.32 5.85 -0.65
CA THR A 204 2.69 6.94 -1.58
C THR A 204 2.18 8.26 -1.03
N LEU A 205 2.63 9.37 -1.59
CA LEU A 205 2.29 10.70 -1.10
C LEU A 205 0.78 10.98 -1.05
N THR A 206 0.03 10.52 -2.05
CA THR A 206 -1.43 10.64 -2.12
C THR A 206 -2.15 9.36 -1.71
N THR A 207 -1.42 8.36 -1.25
CA THR A 207 -1.87 6.98 -0.95
C THR A 207 -2.47 6.22 -2.14
N ARG A 208 -2.45 6.79 -3.34
CA ARG A 208 -2.86 6.09 -4.54
C ARG A 208 -1.95 4.89 -4.76
N PRO A 209 -2.51 3.66 -4.85
CA PRO A 209 -1.70 2.45 -4.95
C PRO A 209 -0.89 2.42 -6.24
N ALA A 210 0.38 2.07 -6.11
CA ALA A 210 1.29 1.83 -7.23
C ALA A 210 1.79 0.39 -7.18
N ASN A 211 2.05 -0.21 -8.34
CA ASN A 211 2.59 -1.56 -8.39
C ASN A 211 4.01 -1.60 -7.80
N LYS A 212 4.30 -2.63 -7.03
CA LYS A 212 5.67 -2.99 -6.66
C LYS A 212 6.37 -3.67 -7.84
N PHE A 213 7.71 -3.81 -7.76
CA PHE A 213 8.57 -4.40 -8.76
C PHE A 213 8.03 -5.73 -9.31
N ASN A 214 8.17 -5.93 -10.62
CA ASN A 214 7.81 -7.14 -11.36
C ASN A 214 6.31 -7.52 -11.34
N GLY A 215 5.46 -6.73 -10.71
CA GLY A 215 4.02 -6.92 -10.78
C GLY A 215 3.43 -6.34 -12.07
N ILE A 216 2.36 -6.95 -12.56
CA ILE A 216 1.63 -6.42 -13.71
C ILE A 216 0.88 -5.16 -13.28
N ASN A 217 1.11 -4.07 -14.01
CA ASN A 217 0.35 -2.84 -13.82
C ASN A 217 -0.99 -2.94 -14.58
N TYR A 218 -2.00 -3.47 -13.95
CA TYR A 218 -3.32 -3.65 -14.55
C TYR A 218 -3.95 -2.35 -15.03
N ALA A 219 -3.68 -1.23 -14.35
CA ALA A 219 -4.20 0.10 -14.74
C ALA A 219 -3.57 0.63 -16.04
N ALA A 220 -2.36 0.18 -16.39
CA ALA A 220 -1.64 0.59 -17.57
C ALA A 220 -1.70 -0.42 -18.74
N LEU A 221 -2.53 -1.46 -18.63
CA LEU A 221 -2.70 -2.43 -19.71
C LEU A 221 -3.28 -1.75 -20.95
N ASN A 222 -2.59 -1.96 -22.08
CA ASN A 222 -3.05 -1.46 -23.37
C ASN A 222 -4.44 -2.03 -23.71
N LYS A 223 -5.34 -1.17 -24.20
CA LYS A 223 -6.70 -1.55 -24.56
C LYS A 223 -6.79 -2.16 -25.95
N ASP A 224 -5.85 -1.81 -26.84
CA ASP A 224 -5.97 -2.03 -28.28
C ASP A 224 -5.14 -3.22 -28.79
N ASN A 225 -4.12 -3.65 -28.04
CA ASN A 225 -3.22 -4.74 -28.47
C ASN A 225 -3.68 -6.15 -28.07
N GLY A 226 -4.83 -6.28 -27.44
CA GLY A 226 -5.40 -7.58 -27.04
C GLY A 226 -4.84 -8.17 -25.74
N CYS A 227 -3.81 -7.57 -25.10
CA CYS A 227 -3.19 -8.15 -23.89
C CYS A 227 -4.17 -8.42 -22.73
N ARG A 228 -5.30 -7.72 -22.70
CA ARG A 228 -6.33 -7.93 -21.68
C ARG A 228 -7.01 -9.30 -21.78
N LYS A 229 -7.00 -9.95 -22.96
CA LYS A 229 -7.52 -11.32 -23.15
C LYS A 229 -6.69 -12.37 -22.41
N SER A 230 -5.47 -12.04 -22.02
CA SER A 230 -4.64 -12.90 -21.19
C SER A 230 -5.24 -13.16 -19.81
N PHE A 231 -6.14 -12.29 -19.33
CA PHE A 231 -6.76 -12.41 -18.02
C PHE A 231 -8.17 -12.97 -18.18
N ILE A 232 -8.44 -14.05 -17.46
CA ILE A 232 -9.71 -14.76 -17.51
C ILE A 232 -10.34 -14.81 -16.11
N PRO A 233 -11.66 -14.87 -15.98
CA PRO A 233 -12.31 -14.97 -14.69
C PRO A 233 -11.97 -16.29 -13.99
N ARG A 234 -11.96 -16.28 -12.66
CA ARG A 234 -11.80 -17.48 -11.85
C ARG A 234 -12.98 -18.42 -12.00
N ASN A 235 -14.18 -17.85 -12.09
CA ASN A 235 -15.44 -18.53 -12.30
C ASN A 235 -15.99 -18.21 -13.71
N ASP A 236 -17.26 -17.85 -13.84
CA ASP A 236 -17.91 -17.66 -15.14
C ASP A 236 -17.62 -16.33 -15.80
N LYS A 237 -17.44 -15.25 -15.02
CA LYS A 237 -17.31 -13.88 -15.54
C LYS A 237 -16.58 -12.95 -14.58
N PHE A 238 -16.04 -11.86 -15.12
CA PHE A 238 -15.66 -10.69 -14.33
C PHE A 238 -16.89 -9.83 -14.02
N ILE A 239 -16.88 -9.22 -12.85
CA ILE A 239 -17.78 -8.12 -12.49
C ILE A 239 -16.93 -6.86 -12.44
N GLU A 240 -17.26 -5.87 -13.27
CA GLU A 240 -16.62 -4.57 -13.27
C GLU A 240 -17.52 -3.59 -12.53
N LEU A 241 -16.94 -2.91 -11.52
CA LEU A 241 -17.57 -1.83 -10.79
C LEU A 241 -16.77 -0.56 -11.06
N ASP A 242 -17.36 0.37 -11.80
CA ASP A 242 -16.74 1.65 -12.15
C ASP A 242 -17.59 2.82 -11.67
N ILE A 243 -16.94 3.85 -11.12
CA ILE A 243 -17.61 5.08 -10.70
C ILE A 243 -17.43 6.13 -11.80
N GLY A 244 -18.51 6.40 -12.51
CA GLY A 244 -18.49 7.37 -13.59
C GLY A 244 -18.03 8.76 -13.14
N ALA A 245 -17.12 9.37 -13.90
CA ALA A 245 -16.60 10.71 -13.65
C ALA A 245 -16.18 10.94 -12.18
N TYR A 246 -15.37 10.05 -11.61
CA TYR A 246 -15.15 9.94 -10.16
C TYR A 246 -14.70 11.26 -9.50
N HIS A 247 -13.69 11.95 -10.03
CA HIS A 247 -13.25 13.22 -9.44
C HIS A 247 -14.29 14.34 -9.53
N PRO A 248 -14.98 14.55 -10.68
CA PRO A 248 -16.15 15.43 -10.72
C PRO A 248 -17.24 15.07 -9.71
N THR A 249 -17.53 13.77 -9.52
CA THR A 249 -18.50 13.29 -8.54
C THR A 249 -18.07 13.66 -7.12
N LEU A 250 -16.81 13.37 -6.74
CA LEU A 250 -16.27 13.71 -5.42
C LEU A 250 -16.28 15.23 -5.18
N LEU A 251 -15.91 16.02 -6.18
CA LEU A 251 -15.96 17.48 -6.09
C LEU A 251 -17.40 17.98 -5.93
N GLY A 252 -18.34 17.46 -6.72
CA GLY A 252 -19.76 17.80 -6.57
C GLY A 252 -20.23 17.60 -5.12
N LEU A 253 -19.89 16.46 -4.50
CA LEU A 253 -20.19 16.19 -3.09
C LEU A 253 -19.51 17.18 -2.14
N LEU A 254 -18.23 17.48 -2.36
CA LEU A 254 -17.46 18.40 -1.50
C LEU A 254 -17.98 19.85 -1.57
N VAL A 255 -18.43 20.30 -2.74
CA VAL A 255 -18.92 21.68 -2.94
C VAL A 255 -20.43 21.81 -2.90
N GLY A 256 -21.14 20.72 -2.59
CA GLY A 256 -22.63 20.71 -2.52
C GLY A 256 -23.29 20.98 -3.88
N TYR A 257 -22.67 20.56 -4.99
CA TYR A 257 -23.21 20.69 -6.34
C TYR A 257 -23.84 19.36 -6.80
N ASN A 258 -25.09 19.39 -7.23
CA ASN A 258 -25.81 18.23 -7.73
C ASN A 258 -25.91 18.27 -9.27
N PHE A 259 -25.33 17.27 -9.93
CA PHE A 259 -25.43 17.11 -11.39
C PHE A 259 -26.78 16.55 -11.86
N GLY A 260 -27.69 16.19 -10.93
CA GLY A 260 -28.94 15.48 -11.24
C GLY A 260 -28.71 14.00 -11.53
N GLU A 261 -29.63 13.41 -12.29
CA GLU A 261 -29.59 11.99 -12.68
C GLU A 261 -28.84 11.75 -14.01
N GLU A 262 -28.42 12.82 -14.69
CA GLU A 262 -27.74 12.73 -15.97
C GLU A 262 -26.27 12.31 -15.78
N ASP A 263 -25.72 11.64 -16.80
CA ASP A 263 -24.27 11.39 -16.90
C ASP A 263 -23.50 12.71 -16.81
N ILE A 264 -22.55 12.79 -15.89
CA ILE A 264 -21.80 14.02 -15.57
C ILE A 264 -21.08 14.59 -16.80
N HIS A 265 -20.52 13.73 -17.66
CA HIS A 265 -19.84 14.21 -18.87
C HIS A 265 -20.82 14.70 -19.92
N LYS A 266 -22.07 14.18 -19.95
CA LYS A 266 -23.14 14.75 -20.79
C LYS A 266 -23.57 16.10 -20.25
N ALA A 267 -23.71 16.27 -18.94
CA ALA A 267 -23.99 17.56 -18.34
C ALA A 267 -22.90 18.57 -18.69
N PHE A 268 -21.63 18.22 -18.55
CA PHE A 268 -20.53 19.09 -18.98
C PHE A 268 -20.48 19.34 -20.48
N ALA A 269 -20.81 18.36 -21.33
CA ALA A 269 -20.90 18.57 -22.78
C ALA A 269 -21.90 19.66 -23.15
N LYS A 270 -23.08 19.67 -22.51
CA LYS A 270 -24.07 20.73 -22.62
C LYS A 270 -23.57 22.08 -22.14
N MET A 271 -22.94 22.11 -20.96
CA MET A 271 -22.38 23.33 -20.34
C MET A 271 -21.30 23.97 -21.23
N TYR A 272 -20.46 23.15 -21.86
CA TYR A 272 -19.35 23.62 -22.71
C TYR A 272 -19.75 23.83 -24.18
N GLY A 273 -20.90 23.32 -24.61
CA GLY A 273 -21.30 23.33 -26.00
C GLY A 273 -20.44 22.46 -26.92
N VAL A 274 -19.97 21.31 -26.42
CA VAL A 274 -19.08 20.38 -27.13
C VAL A 274 -19.61 18.95 -27.08
N ASP A 275 -18.99 18.05 -27.86
CA ASP A 275 -19.31 16.63 -27.82
C ASP A 275 -18.83 15.97 -26.49
N TYR A 276 -19.30 14.75 -26.26
CA TYR A 276 -19.04 13.99 -25.05
C TYR A 276 -17.53 13.71 -24.79
N GLN A 277 -16.80 13.35 -25.85
CA GLN A 277 -15.37 13.04 -25.70
C GLN A 277 -14.56 14.29 -25.39
N LYS A 278 -14.89 15.39 -26.05
CA LYS A 278 -14.27 16.69 -25.79
C LYS A 278 -14.58 17.23 -24.40
N SER A 279 -15.79 16.98 -23.91
CA SER A 279 -16.17 17.37 -22.54
C SER A 279 -15.30 16.69 -21.49
N LYS A 280 -14.98 15.40 -21.65
CA LYS A 280 -14.04 14.68 -20.75
C LYS A 280 -12.68 15.35 -20.70
N GLU A 281 -12.07 15.61 -21.85
CA GLU A 281 -10.76 16.26 -21.92
C GLU A 281 -10.77 17.65 -21.26
N LEU A 282 -11.78 18.46 -21.56
CA LEU A 282 -11.91 19.80 -21.01
C LEU A 282 -12.10 19.77 -19.49
N THR A 283 -12.95 18.88 -19.00
CA THR A 283 -13.19 18.74 -17.57
C THR A 283 -11.90 18.39 -16.82
N PHE A 284 -11.15 17.40 -17.29
CA PHE A 284 -9.86 17.05 -16.67
C PHE A 284 -8.84 18.19 -16.72
N LYS A 285 -8.71 18.87 -17.87
CA LYS A 285 -7.81 20.03 -17.98
C LYS A 285 -8.16 21.13 -16.98
N GLN A 286 -9.43 21.41 -16.79
CA GLN A 286 -9.89 22.45 -15.87
C GLN A 286 -9.70 22.06 -14.40
N LEU A 287 -9.99 20.82 -14.04
CA LEU A 287 -9.83 20.35 -12.66
C LEU A 287 -8.37 20.37 -12.20
N TYR A 288 -7.44 20.05 -13.08
CA TYR A 288 -6.02 19.91 -12.71
C TYR A 288 -5.14 21.09 -13.15
N GLY A 289 -5.53 21.80 -14.18
CA GLY A 289 -4.78 22.93 -14.73
C GLY A 289 -5.32 24.31 -14.39
N GLY A 290 -6.51 24.36 -13.79
CA GLY A 290 -7.25 25.59 -13.52
C GLY A 290 -8.36 25.85 -14.54
N VAL A 291 -9.41 26.54 -14.08
CA VAL A 291 -10.63 26.79 -14.89
C VAL A 291 -10.32 27.82 -15.97
N PHE A 292 -10.69 27.50 -17.22
CA PHE A 292 -10.57 28.43 -18.34
C PHE A 292 -11.51 29.62 -18.16
N GLU A 293 -11.07 30.79 -18.59
CA GLU A 293 -11.82 32.06 -18.43
C GLU A 293 -13.28 31.95 -18.84
N GLN A 294 -13.54 31.36 -19.99
CA GLN A 294 -14.88 31.20 -20.60
C GLN A 294 -15.84 30.30 -19.80
N PHE A 295 -15.34 29.54 -18.79
CA PHE A 295 -16.14 28.62 -17.99
C PHE A 295 -16.17 29.00 -16.50
N LYS A 296 -15.52 30.09 -16.10
CA LYS A 296 -15.48 30.55 -14.72
C LYS A 296 -16.86 30.88 -14.14
N ASP A 297 -17.79 31.31 -15.00
CA ASP A 297 -19.15 31.68 -14.59
C ASP A 297 -20.08 30.48 -14.39
N LEU A 298 -19.66 29.27 -14.77
CA LEU A 298 -20.44 28.07 -14.49
C LEU A 298 -20.48 27.79 -12.97
N GLU A 299 -21.67 27.63 -12.43
CA GLU A 299 -21.91 27.47 -10.99
C GLU A 299 -21.02 26.39 -10.35
N PHE A 300 -20.85 25.25 -11.03
CA PHE A 300 -19.97 24.18 -10.53
C PHE A 300 -18.55 24.71 -10.32
N PHE A 301 -17.98 25.40 -11.31
CA PHE A 301 -16.60 25.90 -11.22
C PHE A 301 -16.45 27.06 -10.24
N GLN A 302 -17.46 27.89 -10.08
CA GLN A 302 -17.47 28.93 -9.04
C GLN A 302 -17.38 28.29 -7.64
N ARG A 303 -18.19 27.26 -7.37
CA ARG A 303 -18.15 26.53 -6.11
C ARG A 303 -16.83 25.81 -5.89
N VAL A 304 -16.27 25.19 -6.96
CA VAL A 304 -14.94 24.56 -6.91
C VAL A 304 -13.85 25.58 -6.60
N GLN A 305 -13.89 26.77 -7.21
CA GLN A 305 -12.90 27.82 -6.94
C GLN A 305 -12.95 28.30 -5.50
N ILE A 306 -14.14 28.52 -4.94
CA ILE A 306 -14.31 28.89 -3.53
C ILE A 306 -13.71 27.78 -2.62
N TYR A 307 -13.97 26.52 -2.93
CA TYR A 307 -13.40 25.40 -2.18
C TYR A 307 -11.88 25.32 -2.27
N VAL A 308 -11.30 25.55 -3.45
CA VAL A 308 -9.85 25.57 -3.66
C VAL A 308 -9.19 26.71 -2.88
N ASP A 309 -9.81 27.90 -2.89
CA ASP A 309 -9.28 29.07 -2.18
C ASP A 309 -9.34 28.84 -0.65
N ASP A 310 -10.43 28.28 -0.12
CA ASP A 310 -10.53 27.91 1.30
C ASP A 310 -9.51 26.83 1.68
N LEU A 311 -9.38 25.78 0.84
CA LEU A 311 -8.39 24.72 1.04
C LEU A 311 -6.97 25.28 1.11
N TRP A 312 -6.64 26.19 0.19
CA TRP A 312 -5.34 26.84 0.12
C TRP A 312 -5.09 27.78 1.30
N LEU A 313 -6.11 28.53 1.71
CA LEU A 313 -6.03 29.41 2.88
C LEU A 313 -5.76 28.60 4.15
N ARG A 314 -6.50 27.52 4.38
CA ARG A 314 -6.30 26.60 5.53
C ARG A 314 -4.91 25.97 5.50
N PHE A 315 -4.47 25.45 4.35
CA PHE A 315 -3.13 24.88 4.19
C PHE A 315 -2.01 25.87 4.56
N ASN A 316 -2.17 27.12 4.19
CA ASN A 316 -1.17 28.16 4.53
C ASN A 316 -1.24 28.60 5.99
N LYS A 317 -2.43 28.65 6.57
CA LYS A 317 -2.67 29.11 7.95
C LYS A 317 -2.35 28.02 8.97
N GLU A 318 -2.81 26.80 8.73
CA GLU A 318 -2.71 25.68 9.68
C GLU A 318 -1.45 24.84 9.45
N GLY A 319 -0.83 24.97 8.27
CA GLY A 319 0.35 24.21 7.89
C GLY A 319 0.04 22.79 7.40
N TYR A 320 -1.21 22.41 7.34
CA TYR A 320 -1.63 21.07 6.85
C TYR A 320 -3.08 21.04 6.39
N ILE A 321 -3.43 19.99 5.65
CA ILE A 321 -4.80 19.57 5.32
C ILE A 321 -4.97 18.10 5.68
N GLU A 322 -6.07 17.76 6.33
CA GLU A 322 -6.44 16.39 6.67
C GLU A 322 -7.58 15.88 5.78
N CYS A 323 -7.45 14.66 5.25
CA CYS A 323 -8.54 13.98 4.56
C CYS A 323 -9.63 13.55 5.56
N PRO A 324 -10.89 13.90 5.34
CA PRO A 324 -11.97 13.60 6.29
C PRO A 324 -12.24 12.09 6.47
N VAL A 325 -11.89 11.28 5.48
CA VAL A 325 -12.15 9.83 5.46
C VAL A 325 -10.98 9.02 6.01
N SER A 326 -9.79 9.20 5.43
CA SER A 326 -8.61 8.41 5.74
C SER A 326 -7.76 8.96 6.88
N LYS A 327 -8.02 10.21 7.29
CA LYS A 327 -7.17 10.94 8.24
C LYS A 327 -5.72 11.13 7.77
N HIS A 328 -5.51 11.00 6.46
CA HIS A 328 -4.23 11.33 5.84
C HIS A 328 -3.98 12.83 5.89
N VAL A 329 -2.74 13.20 6.22
CA VAL A 329 -2.37 14.60 6.41
C VAL A 329 -1.36 15.04 5.36
N PHE A 330 -1.71 16.07 4.62
CA PHE A 330 -0.82 16.77 3.70
C PHE A 330 -0.17 17.95 4.45
N ARG A 331 1.10 17.83 4.81
CA ARG A 331 1.84 18.85 5.57
C ARG A 331 2.63 19.77 4.66
N LYS A 332 2.56 21.06 4.94
CA LYS A 332 3.26 22.10 4.17
C LYS A 332 4.78 21.98 4.23
N ASP A 333 5.33 21.61 5.39
CA ASP A 333 6.77 21.41 5.60
C ASP A 333 7.34 20.16 4.92
N LYS A 334 6.48 19.28 4.37
CA LYS A 334 6.84 18.05 3.68
C LYS A 334 6.52 18.06 2.19
N LEU A 335 5.87 19.11 1.71
CA LEU A 335 5.43 19.24 0.33
C LEU A 335 6.09 20.44 -0.32
N GLU A 336 6.93 20.16 -1.33
CA GLU A 336 7.63 21.18 -2.10
C GLU A 336 6.79 21.67 -3.28
N ASP A 337 6.96 22.93 -3.67
CA ASP A 337 6.35 23.56 -4.86
C ASP A 337 4.83 23.37 -4.96
N MET A 338 4.13 23.52 -3.83
CA MET A 338 2.67 23.38 -3.82
C MET A 338 1.99 24.60 -4.44
N LYS A 339 0.89 24.32 -5.16
CA LYS A 339 -0.04 25.31 -5.72
C LYS A 339 -1.47 24.88 -5.40
N PRO A 340 -2.46 25.79 -5.42
CA PRO A 340 -3.84 25.45 -5.05
C PRO A 340 -4.41 24.23 -5.81
N GLN A 341 -4.26 24.19 -7.13
CA GLN A 341 -4.76 23.08 -7.97
C GLN A 341 -3.99 21.78 -7.71
N LYS A 342 -2.67 21.84 -7.46
CA LYS A 342 -1.86 20.67 -7.11
C LYS A 342 -2.30 20.08 -5.77
N LEU A 343 -2.61 20.93 -4.79
CA LEU A 343 -3.12 20.51 -3.49
C LEU A 343 -4.50 19.86 -3.63
N LEU A 344 -5.41 20.48 -4.39
CA LEU A 344 -6.71 19.89 -4.71
C LEU A 344 -6.56 18.49 -5.32
N ASN A 345 -5.67 18.33 -6.30
CA ASN A 345 -5.42 17.04 -6.94
C ASN A 345 -4.94 15.98 -5.95
N TYR A 346 -4.05 16.34 -5.02
CA TYR A 346 -3.57 15.44 -3.98
C TYR A 346 -4.70 15.01 -3.04
N VAL A 347 -5.54 15.94 -2.62
CA VAL A 347 -6.70 15.67 -1.76
C VAL A 347 -7.70 14.76 -2.48
N LEU A 348 -7.99 15.01 -3.75
CA LEU A 348 -8.92 14.17 -4.54
C LEU A 348 -8.38 12.76 -4.75
N GLN A 349 -7.11 12.60 -5.09
CA GLN A 349 -6.50 11.26 -5.25
C GLN A 349 -6.51 10.47 -3.94
N ASN A 350 -6.25 11.13 -2.81
CA ASN A 350 -6.35 10.46 -1.52
C ASN A 350 -7.79 10.09 -1.18
N LEU A 351 -8.74 10.99 -1.42
CA LEU A 351 -10.15 10.74 -1.17
C LEU A 351 -10.69 9.60 -2.05
N GLU A 352 -10.33 9.58 -3.34
CA GLU A 352 -10.62 8.47 -4.26
C GLU A 352 -10.15 7.13 -3.68
N THR A 353 -8.88 7.05 -3.27
CA THR A 353 -8.32 5.84 -2.67
C THR A 353 -9.06 5.47 -1.38
N ALA A 354 -9.34 6.44 -0.53
CA ALA A 354 -10.04 6.20 0.73
C ALA A 354 -11.46 5.66 0.53
N MET A 355 -12.18 6.20 -0.44
CA MET A 355 -13.53 5.71 -0.79
C MET A 355 -13.48 4.31 -1.39
N ASN A 356 -12.52 4.04 -2.30
CA ASN A 356 -12.34 2.71 -2.88
C ASN A 356 -12.02 1.67 -1.80
N VAL A 357 -11.14 2.00 -0.84
CA VAL A 357 -10.84 1.12 0.31
C VAL A 357 -12.08 0.83 1.14
N ARG A 358 -12.97 1.82 1.37
CA ARG A 358 -14.23 1.60 2.10
C ARG A 358 -15.16 0.66 1.34
N ILE A 359 -15.35 0.89 0.06
CA ILE A 359 -16.20 0.04 -0.80
C ILE A 359 -15.67 -1.40 -0.81
N LEU A 360 -14.37 -1.58 -1.04
CA LEU A 360 -13.74 -2.90 -1.03
C LEU A 360 -13.82 -3.57 0.35
N TRP A 361 -13.69 -2.80 1.44
CA TRP A 361 -13.87 -3.30 2.79
C TRP A 361 -15.28 -3.83 3.04
N ASP A 362 -16.30 -3.12 2.57
CA ASP A 362 -17.69 -3.53 2.72
C ASP A 362 -17.99 -4.78 1.86
N ILE A 363 -17.47 -4.85 0.63
CA ILE A 363 -17.54 -6.06 -0.21
C ILE A 363 -16.82 -7.25 0.45
N PHE A 364 -15.66 -7.02 1.04
CA PHE A 364 -14.88 -8.08 1.68
C PHE A 364 -15.54 -8.64 2.95
N LYS A 365 -16.38 -7.86 3.63
CA LYS A 365 -17.12 -8.28 4.81
C LYS A 365 -18.46 -8.95 4.52
N SER A 366 -19.04 -8.74 3.32
CA SER A 366 -20.28 -9.35 2.89
C SER A 366 -20.07 -10.81 2.48
#